data_4ea71f9b0a00628bd6ff0af637348d97
#
_entry.id   4ea71f9b0a00628bd6ff0af637348d97
#
_cell.length_a   1.000
_cell.length_b   1.000
_cell.length_c   1.000
_cell.angle_alpha   90.00
_cell.angle_beta   90.00
_cell.angle_gamma   90.00
#
_symmetry.space_group_name_H-M   'P 1'
#
loop_
_entity.id
_entity.type
_entity.pdbx_description
1 polymer ?
#
loop_
_entity_poly.entity_id
_entity_poly.type
_entity_poly.pdbx_seq_one_letter_code
_entity_poly.pdbx_strand_id
1 'polypeptide(L)'
;MVTHSDKTAFSAASDQESIHPMDNFPVRQLRFDFDTVENHDPVWSRSNPDFAIFINALGVHVPHFERFLVKVMRQYRGALSEPKLIDDIQRIIGQEAHHAFNFVNWTK
;
A
#
# COMPACT_ATOMS: atom_id res chain seq x y z
N MET A 1 27.78 -21.96 58.02
CA MET A 1 27.53 -20.58 57.61
C MET A 1 27.99 -20.46 56.17
N VAL A 2 27.10 -20.66 55.22
CA VAL A 2 27.44 -20.69 53.78
C VAL A 2 26.51 -19.67 53.08
N THR A 3 27.09 -18.60 52.67
CA THR A 3 26.41 -17.56 51.89
C THR A 3 26.61 -17.85 50.38
N HIS A 4 25.60 -18.36 49.73
CA HIS A 4 25.56 -18.44 48.28
C HIS A 4 24.90 -17.15 47.75
N SER A 5 25.71 -16.34 47.10
CA SER A 5 25.27 -15.19 46.32
C SER A 5 25.23 -15.63 44.86
N ASP A 6 24.08 -16.06 44.39
CA ASP A 6 23.84 -16.37 43.00
C ASP A 6 23.36 -15.10 42.28
N LYS A 7 24.30 -14.42 41.60
CA LYS A 7 24.00 -13.33 40.69
C LYS A 7 23.71 -13.94 39.30
N THR A 8 22.49 -14.28 39.05
CA THR A 8 22.01 -14.52 37.70
C THR A 8 22.09 -13.23 36.89
N ALA A 9 23.11 -13.12 36.08
CA ALA A 9 23.23 -12.08 35.07
C ALA A 9 22.11 -12.31 34.02
N PHE A 10 21.13 -11.44 34.05
CA PHE A 10 20.13 -11.32 32.94
C PHE A 10 20.90 -10.81 31.73
N SER A 11 21.19 -11.70 30.81
CA SER A 11 21.72 -11.35 29.50
C SER A 11 20.64 -10.53 28.78
N ALA A 12 20.92 -9.25 28.56
CA ALA A 12 20.13 -8.43 27.69
C ALA A 12 20.18 -9.05 26.28
N ALA A 13 19.08 -9.65 25.87
CA ALA A 13 18.88 -10.00 24.48
C ALA A 13 19.02 -8.70 23.67
N SER A 14 19.94 -8.68 22.74
CA SER A 14 20.09 -7.60 21.79
C SER A 14 18.77 -7.44 21.06
N ASP A 15 18.09 -6.32 21.26
CA ASP A 15 16.98 -5.85 20.44
C ASP A 15 17.51 -5.73 19.00
N GLN A 16 17.46 -6.83 18.24
CA GLN A 16 17.46 -6.71 16.79
C GLN A 16 16.14 -6.01 16.48
N GLU A 17 16.21 -4.72 16.20
CA GLU A 17 15.10 -4.00 15.60
C GLU A 17 14.62 -4.81 14.40
N SER A 18 13.48 -5.46 14.55
CA SER A 18 12.89 -6.22 13.47
C SER A 18 12.54 -5.21 12.37
N ILE A 19 13.17 -5.34 11.20
CA ILE A 19 12.88 -4.49 10.05
C ILE A 19 11.38 -4.62 9.76
N HIS A 20 10.65 -3.51 9.89
CA HIS A 20 9.21 -3.51 9.62
C HIS A 20 8.99 -3.82 8.14
N PRO A 21 7.96 -4.63 7.78
CA PRO A 21 7.69 -4.95 6.37
C PRO A 21 7.51 -3.75 5.45
N MET A 22 7.13 -2.59 6.01
CA MET A 22 7.02 -1.31 5.28
C MET A 22 8.36 -0.60 5.09
N ASP A 23 9.44 -1.08 5.74
CA ASP A 23 10.76 -0.51 5.57
C ASP A 23 11.28 -0.89 4.18
N ASN A 24 11.68 0.13 3.44
CA ASN A 24 12.29 -0.04 2.12
C ASN A 24 11.40 -0.67 1.03
N PHE A 25 10.07 -0.67 1.17
CA PHE A 25 9.25 -1.10 0.03
C PHE A 25 9.32 -0.08 -1.12
N PRO A 26 9.56 -0.53 -2.36
CA PRO A 26 9.68 0.36 -3.51
C PRO A 26 8.31 0.87 -3.95
N VAL A 27 8.24 2.13 -4.34
CA VAL A 27 7.09 2.64 -5.11
C VAL A 27 7.23 2.15 -6.54
N ARG A 28 6.45 1.13 -6.91
CA ARG A 28 6.47 0.57 -8.26
C ARG A 28 5.68 1.46 -9.21
N GLN A 29 6.28 1.77 -10.34
CA GLN A 29 5.65 2.52 -11.43
C GLN A 29 5.10 1.54 -12.47
N LEU A 30 4.09 0.78 -12.10
CA LEU A 30 3.42 -0.12 -13.03
C LEU A 30 2.51 0.68 -13.95
N ARG A 31 2.64 0.42 -15.25
CA ARG A 31 1.76 0.97 -16.28
C ARG A 31 1.28 -0.18 -17.15
N PHE A 32 -0.03 -0.36 -17.20
CA PHE A 32 -0.64 -1.35 -18.05
C PHE A 32 -1.12 -0.67 -19.32
N ASP A 33 -0.83 -1.30 -20.46
CA ASP A 33 -1.34 -0.88 -21.76
C ASP A 33 -2.61 -1.70 -22.06
N PHE A 34 -3.74 -1.06 -21.87
CA PHE A 34 -5.04 -1.66 -22.12
C PHE A 34 -5.50 -1.47 -23.58
N ASP A 35 -4.87 -0.59 -24.35
CA ASP A 35 -5.25 -0.29 -25.74
C ASP A 35 -4.88 -1.43 -26.70
N THR A 36 -4.01 -2.36 -26.25
CA THR A 36 -3.61 -3.54 -27.04
C THR A 36 -4.61 -4.70 -26.95
N VAL A 37 -5.60 -4.62 -26.08
CA VAL A 37 -6.62 -5.67 -25.90
C VAL A 37 -7.76 -5.40 -26.87
N GLU A 38 -7.83 -6.21 -27.93
CA GLU A 38 -8.99 -6.24 -28.82
C GLU A 38 -10.20 -6.86 -28.10
N ASN A 39 -11.36 -6.24 -28.23
CA ASN A 39 -12.63 -6.70 -27.65
C ASN A 39 -12.66 -6.81 -26.12
N HIS A 40 -12.80 -5.67 -25.48
CA HIS A 40 -13.07 -5.60 -24.05
C HIS A 40 -14.47 -6.16 -23.74
N ASP A 41 -14.53 -7.40 -23.26
CA ASP A 41 -15.78 -7.97 -22.74
C ASP A 41 -15.97 -7.48 -21.29
N PRO A 42 -17.00 -6.69 -20.98
CA PRO A 42 -17.26 -6.27 -19.61
C PRO A 42 -17.58 -7.45 -18.68
N VAL A 43 -17.97 -8.59 -19.24
CA VAL A 43 -18.21 -9.83 -18.50
C VAL A 43 -17.03 -10.79 -18.70
N TRP A 44 -15.84 -10.32 -18.36
CA TRP A 44 -14.58 -11.03 -18.55
C TRP A 44 -14.44 -12.32 -17.71
N SER A 45 -15.19 -12.46 -16.62
CA SER A 45 -15.24 -13.69 -15.82
C SER A 45 -16.44 -14.54 -16.23
N ARG A 46 -16.22 -15.53 -17.10
CA ARG A 46 -17.30 -16.41 -17.57
C ARG A 46 -17.83 -17.36 -16.50
N SER A 47 -16.98 -17.75 -15.56
CA SER A 47 -17.38 -18.62 -14.44
C SER A 47 -18.15 -17.85 -13.35
N ASN A 48 -17.98 -16.53 -13.26
CA ASN A 48 -18.69 -15.69 -12.31
C ASN A 48 -18.95 -14.29 -12.93
N PRO A 49 -20.00 -14.15 -13.74
CA PRO A 49 -20.36 -12.88 -14.39
C PRO A 49 -20.62 -11.74 -13.39
N ASP A 50 -21.30 -12.04 -12.29
CA ASP A 50 -21.60 -11.03 -11.26
C ASP A 50 -20.33 -10.45 -10.62
N PHE A 51 -19.32 -11.31 -10.42
CA PHE A 51 -18.01 -10.86 -9.95
C PHE A 51 -17.34 -9.91 -10.94
N ALA A 52 -17.41 -10.19 -12.25
CA ALA A 52 -16.86 -9.29 -13.27
C ALA A 52 -17.51 -7.91 -13.20
N ILE A 53 -18.83 -7.86 -13.13
CA ILE A 53 -19.60 -6.60 -13.04
C ILE A 53 -19.27 -5.87 -11.74
N PHE A 54 -19.18 -6.58 -10.61
CA PHE A 54 -18.80 -5.98 -9.33
C PHE A 54 -17.41 -5.34 -9.40
N ILE A 55 -16.41 -6.03 -9.95
CA ILE A 55 -15.04 -5.50 -10.07
C ILE A 55 -14.99 -4.31 -11.03
N ASN A 56 -15.75 -4.34 -12.14
CA ASN A 56 -15.84 -3.21 -13.04
C ASN A 56 -16.41 -1.96 -12.33
N ALA A 57 -17.49 -2.13 -11.58
CA ALA A 57 -18.08 -1.04 -10.80
C ALA A 57 -17.11 -0.49 -9.75
N LEU A 58 -16.40 -1.38 -9.05
CA LEU A 58 -15.36 -1.00 -8.11
C LEU A 58 -14.23 -0.21 -8.80
N GLY A 59 -13.77 -0.68 -9.97
CA GLY A 59 -12.71 -0.04 -10.75
C GLY A 59 -13.05 1.39 -11.17
N VAL A 60 -14.31 1.67 -11.48
CA VAL A 60 -14.79 3.05 -11.75
C VAL A 60 -14.75 3.91 -10.49
N HIS A 61 -15.01 3.32 -9.33
CA HIS A 61 -15.12 4.06 -8.06
C HIS A 61 -13.77 4.30 -7.39
N VAL A 62 -12.86 3.33 -7.45
CA VAL A 62 -11.57 3.34 -6.77
C VAL A 62 -10.72 4.59 -7.07
N PRO A 63 -10.58 5.10 -8.31
CA PRO A 63 -9.78 6.30 -8.57
C PRO A 63 -10.23 7.53 -7.80
N HIS A 64 -11.51 7.68 -7.55
CA HIS A 64 -12.04 8.80 -6.77
C HIS A 64 -11.62 8.69 -5.31
N PHE A 65 -11.67 7.49 -4.75
CA PHE A 65 -11.25 7.20 -3.40
C PHE A 65 -9.73 7.40 -3.23
N GLU A 66 -8.92 6.89 -4.15
CA GLU A 66 -7.47 7.04 -4.12
C GLU A 66 -7.02 8.50 -4.22
N ARG A 67 -7.66 9.29 -5.08
CA ARG A 67 -7.41 10.75 -5.16
C ARG A 67 -7.77 11.45 -3.86
N PHE A 68 -8.85 11.04 -3.21
CA PHE A 68 -9.22 11.56 -1.90
C PHE A 68 -8.15 11.21 -0.86
N LEU A 69 -7.67 9.97 -0.80
CA LEU A 69 -6.58 9.56 0.10
C LEU A 69 -5.32 10.38 -0.13
N VAL A 70 -4.89 10.54 -1.39
CA VAL A 70 -3.73 11.36 -1.74
C VAL A 70 -3.90 12.80 -1.25
N LYS A 71 -5.08 13.38 -1.44
CA LYS A 71 -5.37 14.75 -0.98
C LYS A 71 -5.27 14.87 0.54
N VAL A 72 -5.88 13.95 1.27
CA VAL A 72 -5.86 13.93 2.74
C VAL A 72 -4.42 13.76 3.25
N MET A 73 -3.69 12.78 2.75
CA MET A 73 -2.31 12.53 3.17
C MET A 73 -1.40 13.74 2.90
N ARG A 74 -1.54 14.41 1.76
CA ARG A 74 -0.78 15.64 1.46
C ARG A 74 -1.13 16.78 2.40
N GLN A 75 -2.40 16.92 2.75
CA GLN A 75 -2.86 17.97 3.67
C GLN A 75 -2.29 17.80 5.07
N TYR A 76 -2.29 16.58 5.58
CA TYR A 76 -1.87 16.30 6.97
C TYR A 76 -0.39 15.98 7.12
N ARG A 77 0.33 15.69 6.04
CA ARG A 77 1.78 15.42 6.07
C ARG A 77 2.57 16.52 6.79
N GLY A 78 2.19 17.79 6.60
CA GLY A 78 2.87 18.93 7.22
C GLY A 78 2.71 19.01 8.74
N ALA A 79 1.75 18.28 9.33
CA ALA A 79 1.56 18.21 10.78
C ALA A 79 2.39 17.09 11.45
N LEU A 80 3.10 16.29 10.66
CA LEU A 80 3.91 15.19 11.16
C LEU A 80 5.33 15.66 11.42
N SER A 81 5.92 15.17 12.52
CA SER A 81 7.30 15.48 12.91
C SER A 81 8.24 14.27 12.82
N GLU A 82 7.70 13.06 12.75
CA GLU A 82 8.51 11.85 12.67
C GLU A 82 8.97 11.60 11.23
N PRO A 83 10.31 11.60 10.96
CA PRO A 83 10.84 11.48 9.60
C PRO A 83 10.44 10.19 8.91
N LYS A 84 10.41 9.05 9.63
CA LYS A 84 10.01 7.76 9.07
C LYS A 84 8.56 7.77 8.61
N LEU A 85 7.65 8.31 9.40
CA LEU A 85 6.24 8.39 9.06
C LEU A 85 6.00 9.32 7.86
N ILE A 86 6.77 10.40 7.76
CA ILE A 86 6.73 11.31 6.60
C ILE A 86 7.17 10.57 5.33
N ASP A 87 8.23 9.77 5.39
CA ASP A 87 8.71 8.96 4.26
C ASP A 87 7.68 7.90 3.85
N ASP A 88 7.11 7.18 4.81
CA ASP A 88 6.08 6.16 4.57
C ASP A 88 4.85 6.75 3.89
N ILE A 89 4.37 7.90 4.37
CA ILE A 89 3.24 8.62 3.74
C ILE A 89 3.59 9.05 2.32
N GLN A 90 4.81 9.54 2.08
CA GLN A 90 5.23 9.92 0.74
C GLN A 90 5.23 8.73 -0.23
N ARG A 91 5.65 7.56 0.23
CA ARG A 91 5.61 6.31 -0.55
C ARG A 91 4.19 5.87 -0.86
N ILE A 92 3.29 5.92 0.13
CA ILE A 92 1.87 5.59 -0.06
C ILE A 92 1.23 6.56 -1.06
N ILE A 93 1.47 7.87 -0.94
CA ILE A 93 0.98 8.86 -1.92
C ILE A 93 1.42 8.49 -3.35
N GLY A 94 2.67 8.07 -3.53
CA GLY A 94 3.18 7.63 -4.83
C GLY A 94 2.46 6.39 -5.35
N GLN A 95 2.23 5.40 -4.51
CA GLN A 95 1.51 4.17 -4.88
C GLN A 95 0.06 4.46 -5.26
N GLU A 96 -0.67 5.21 -4.45
CA GLU A 96 -2.07 5.54 -4.72
C GLU A 96 -2.23 6.37 -6.01
N ALA A 97 -1.28 7.24 -6.32
CA ALA A 97 -1.28 7.98 -7.59
C ALA A 97 -1.11 7.05 -8.80
N HIS A 98 -0.27 6.02 -8.71
CA HIS A 98 -0.11 5.02 -9.77
C HIS A 98 -1.32 4.09 -9.89
N HIS A 99 -1.93 3.71 -8.79
CA HIS A 99 -3.17 2.93 -8.79
C HIS A 99 -4.28 3.70 -9.50
N ALA A 100 -4.53 4.93 -9.11
CA ALA A 100 -5.55 5.78 -9.73
C ALA A 100 -5.33 5.94 -11.24
N PHE A 101 -4.09 6.13 -11.68
CA PHE A 101 -3.75 6.21 -13.10
C PHE A 101 -4.12 4.95 -13.86
N ASN A 102 -3.79 3.77 -13.34
CA ASN A 102 -4.07 2.50 -14.00
C ASN A 102 -5.57 2.19 -14.03
N PHE A 103 -6.30 2.45 -12.95
CA PHE A 103 -7.76 2.26 -12.93
C PHE A 103 -8.48 3.19 -13.89
N VAL A 104 -8.07 4.45 -14.01
CA VAL A 104 -8.63 5.38 -15.00
C VAL A 104 -8.41 4.87 -16.42
N ASN A 105 -7.25 4.32 -16.72
CA ASN A 105 -6.97 3.76 -18.05
C ASN A 105 -7.74 2.48 -18.31
N TRP A 106 -7.89 1.62 -17.30
CA TRP A 106 -8.66 0.38 -17.43
C TRP A 106 -10.15 0.61 -17.65
N THR A 107 -10.71 1.70 -17.15
CA THR A 107 -12.16 1.99 -17.22
C THR A 107 -12.55 2.90 -18.39
N LYS A 108 -11.63 3.23 -19.28
CA LYS A 108 -11.92 3.96 -20.53
C LYS A 108 -12.54 3.04 -21.57
#